data_5f8ba3fa8a75454c1b6e2c1c07792426
#
_entry.id   5f8ba3fa8a75454c1b6e2c1c07792426
#
_cell.length_a   1.000
_cell.length_b   1.000
_cell.length_c   1.000
_cell.angle_alpha   90.00
_cell.angle_beta   90.00
_cell.angle_gamma   90.00
#
_symmetry.space_group_name_H-M   'P 1'
#
loop_
_entity.id
_entity.type
_entity.pdbx_description
1 polymer ?
#
loop_
_entity_poly.entity_id
_entity_poly.type
_entity_poly.pdbx_seq_one_letter_code
_entity_poly.pdbx_strand_id
1 'polypeptide(L)'
;MRFSKLYIFTFLLVMNKSAFATALCSSEPSDSAVYQCTLHEKQLAEDALNQEYTAAKKRIASSYRADKKLADDYLSTLTNTQRGWLKYRDGQCKLEAFDAEEGSIAHEVATNICIVRINKERLELLRQIPY
;
A
#
# COMPACT_ATOMS: atom_id res chain seq x y z
N MET A 1 50.72 -26.91 -24.60
CA MET A 1 49.46 -27.34 -23.99
C MET A 1 48.80 -26.14 -23.32
N ARG A 2 47.77 -25.58 -23.92
CA ARG A 2 47.03 -24.45 -23.39
C ARG A 2 45.72 -24.99 -22.77
N PHE A 3 45.63 -24.92 -21.43
CA PHE A 3 44.38 -25.25 -20.75
C PHE A 3 43.46 -24.01 -20.79
N SER A 4 42.40 -24.10 -21.62
CA SER A 4 41.31 -23.13 -21.65
C SER A 4 40.45 -23.31 -20.41
N LYS A 5 40.44 -22.31 -19.50
CA LYS A 5 39.54 -22.26 -18.35
C LYS A 5 38.16 -21.85 -18.82
N LEU A 6 37.26 -22.82 -18.84
CA LEU A 6 35.83 -22.61 -19.11
C LEU A 6 35.19 -21.98 -17.85
N TYR A 7 34.90 -20.69 -17.88
CA TYR A 7 34.12 -20.00 -16.85
C TYR A 7 32.64 -20.31 -17.08
N ILE A 8 32.07 -21.20 -16.25
CA ILE A 8 30.65 -21.44 -16.17
C ILE A 8 30.05 -20.25 -15.43
N PHE A 9 29.40 -19.34 -16.15
CA PHE A 9 28.65 -18.23 -15.60
C PHE A 9 27.30 -18.79 -15.14
N THR A 10 27.18 -19.09 -13.86
CA THR A 10 25.91 -19.48 -13.24
C THR A 10 25.03 -18.24 -13.14
N PHE A 11 24.10 -18.12 -14.08
CA PHE A 11 23.06 -17.09 -14.07
C PHE A 11 22.06 -17.43 -12.96
N LEU A 12 22.19 -16.81 -11.79
CA LEU A 12 21.19 -16.88 -10.72
C LEU A 12 19.93 -16.16 -11.22
N LEU A 13 18.93 -16.94 -11.59
CA LEU A 13 17.57 -16.43 -11.76
C LEU A 13 17.06 -15.90 -10.42
N VAL A 14 17.05 -14.59 -10.26
CA VAL A 14 16.32 -13.94 -9.18
C VAL A 14 14.83 -14.11 -9.49
N MET A 15 14.20 -15.10 -8.87
CA MET A 15 12.75 -15.28 -8.90
C MET A 15 12.12 -14.09 -8.19
N ASN A 16 11.62 -13.13 -8.97
CA ASN A 16 10.79 -12.04 -8.49
C ASN A 16 9.53 -12.62 -7.82
N LYS A 17 9.43 -12.44 -6.51
CA LYS A 17 8.27 -12.82 -5.71
C LYS A 17 7.14 -11.81 -5.91
N SER A 18 6.57 -11.74 -7.10
CA SER A 18 5.36 -10.93 -7.39
C SER A 18 4.05 -11.70 -7.11
N ALA A 19 4.10 -12.79 -6.34
CA ALA A 19 2.95 -13.69 -6.14
C ALA A 19 2.05 -13.33 -4.93
N PHE A 20 2.20 -12.16 -4.30
CA PHE A 20 1.46 -11.85 -3.08
C PHE A 20 0.14 -11.08 -3.28
N ALA A 21 -0.17 -10.62 -4.48
CA ALA A 21 -1.37 -9.78 -4.71
C ALA A 21 -2.66 -10.56 -4.97
N THR A 22 -2.59 -11.87 -5.26
CA THR A 22 -3.76 -12.67 -5.66
C THR A 22 -4.36 -13.52 -4.54
N ALA A 23 -3.77 -13.52 -3.34
CA ALA A 23 -4.13 -14.47 -2.27
C ALA A 23 -5.06 -13.91 -1.18
N LEU A 24 -5.35 -12.60 -1.18
CA LEU A 24 -6.21 -12.04 -0.14
C LEU A 24 -7.62 -12.62 -0.27
N CYS A 25 -8.05 -13.35 0.77
CA CYS A 25 -9.39 -13.96 0.82
C CYS A 25 -9.70 -15.02 -0.27
N SER A 26 -8.69 -15.52 -0.99
CA SER A 26 -8.90 -16.47 -2.11
C SER A 26 -9.34 -17.88 -1.65
N SER A 27 -9.21 -18.20 -0.37
CA SER A 27 -9.64 -19.48 0.22
C SER A 27 -11.09 -19.49 0.69
N GLU A 28 -11.79 -18.38 0.59
CA GLU A 28 -13.17 -18.27 1.04
C GLU A 28 -14.12 -19.08 0.14
N PRO A 29 -15.17 -19.72 0.72
CA PRO A 29 -15.98 -20.72 0.01
C PRO A 29 -17.00 -20.14 -0.96
N SER A 30 -17.25 -18.83 -0.96
CA SER A 30 -18.25 -18.17 -1.80
C SER A 30 -17.91 -16.70 -2.06
N ASP A 31 -18.48 -16.13 -3.12
CA ASP A 31 -18.30 -14.70 -3.46
C ASP A 31 -18.73 -13.78 -2.31
N SER A 32 -19.80 -14.11 -1.60
CA SER A 32 -20.24 -13.36 -0.43
C SER A 32 -19.21 -13.43 0.71
N ALA A 33 -18.60 -14.58 0.95
CA ALA A 33 -17.56 -14.75 1.96
C ALA A 33 -16.28 -13.99 1.56
N VAL A 34 -15.89 -14.03 0.28
CA VAL A 34 -14.79 -13.21 -0.27
C VAL A 34 -15.05 -11.72 -0.06
N TYR A 35 -16.27 -11.26 -0.35
CA TYR A 35 -16.65 -9.86 -0.13
C TYR A 35 -16.51 -9.46 1.34
N GLN A 36 -17.06 -10.24 2.27
CA GLN A 36 -16.97 -9.94 3.71
C GLN A 36 -15.52 -9.95 4.21
N CYS A 37 -14.73 -10.91 3.77
CA CYS A 37 -13.31 -10.99 4.09
C CYS A 37 -12.55 -9.75 3.57
N THR A 38 -12.70 -9.39 2.30
CA THR A 38 -12.00 -8.23 1.73
C THR A 38 -12.45 -6.90 2.33
N LEU A 39 -13.72 -6.78 2.72
CA LEU A 39 -14.24 -5.61 3.43
C LEU A 39 -13.61 -5.48 4.82
N HIS A 40 -13.48 -6.59 5.55
CA HIS A 40 -12.80 -6.61 6.85
C HIS A 40 -11.31 -6.24 6.73
N GLU A 41 -10.60 -6.83 5.77
CA GLU A 41 -9.19 -6.50 5.51
C GLU A 41 -8.99 -5.03 5.12
N LYS A 42 -9.90 -4.46 4.33
CA LYS A 42 -9.89 -3.02 4.01
C LYS A 42 -10.02 -2.18 5.28
N GLN A 43 -10.95 -2.50 6.16
CA GLN A 43 -11.14 -1.80 7.43
C GLN A 43 -9.85 -1.81 8.25
N LEU A 44 -9.24 -2.98 8.44
CA LEU A 44 -7.97 -3.12 9.17
C LEU A 44 -6.85 -2.29 8.54
N ALA A 45 -6.75 -2.29 7.21
CA ALA A 45 -5.74 -1.51 6.50
C ALA A 45 -5.97 0.01 6.61
N GLU A 46 -7.22 0.47 6.61
CA GLU A 46 -7.58 1.88 6.81
C GLU A 46 -7.27 2.33 8.25
N ASP A 47 -7.61 1.51 9.24
CA ASP A 47 -7.33 1.80 10.65
C ASP A 47 -5.81 1.89 10.91
N ALA A 48 -5.04 0.94 10.38
CA ALA A 48 -3.59 0.95 10.48
C ALA A 48 -2.96 2.19 9.80
N LEU A 49 -3.44 2.56 8.61
CA LEU A 49 -2.99 3.75 7.90
C LEU A 49 -3.27 5.03 8.69
N ASN A 50 -4.47 5.17 9.27
CA ASN A 50 -4.86 6.34 10.05
C ASN A 50 -4.06 6.45 11.35
N GLN A 51 -3.77 5.33 12.01
CA GLN A 51 -2.91 5.29 13.20
C GLN A 51 -1.49 5.74 12.84
N GLU A 52 -0.91 5.23 11.74
CA GLU A 52 0.43 5.60 11.32
C GLU A 52 0.53 7.06 10.84
N TYR A 53 -0.49 7.57 10.14
CA TYR A 53 -0.56 8.98 9.79
C TYR A 53 -0.54 9.88 11.04
N THR A 54 -1.28 9.48 12.07
CA THR A 54 -1.28 10.20 13.37
C THR A 54 0.08 10.10 14.05
N ALA A 55 0.71 8.93 14.04
CA ALA A 55 2.04 8.72 14.59
C ALA A 55 3.11 9.55 13.85
N ALA A 56 3.05 9.62 12.53
CA ALA A 56 3.93 10.45 11.72
C ALA A 56 3.85 11.94 12.10
N LYS A 57 2.63 12.46 12.30
CA LYS A 57 2.45 13.85 12.77
C LYS A 57 3.07 14.09 14.14
N LYS A 58 2.95 13.15 15.06
CA LYS A 58 3.59 13.26 16.39
C LYS A 58 5.12 13.23 16.29
N ARG A 59 5.69 12.39 15.42
CA ARG A 59 7.14 12.34 15.18
C ARG A 59 7.66 13.66 14.61
N ILE A 60 6.95 14.26 13.64
CA ILE A 60 7.29 15.59 13.10
C ILE A 60 7.32 16.63 14.21
N ALA A 61 6.24 16.74 15.00
CA ALA A 61 6.14 17.70 16.09
C ALA A 61 7.28 17.52 17.12
N SER A 62 7.66 16.28 17.41
CA SER A 62 8.77 15.97 18.32
C SER A 62 10.13 16.31 17.73
N SER A 63 10.38 15.93 16.46
CA SER A 63 11.66 16.15 15.79
C SER A 63 11.98 17.62 15.58
N TYR A 64 10.98 18.44 15.32
CA TYR A 64 11.10 19.88 15.05
C TYR A 64 10.62 20.76 16.19
N ARG A 65 10.55 20.23 17.44
CA ARG A 65 10.07 20.97 18.60
C ARG A 65 10.78 22.29 18.88
N ALA A 66 12.04 22.43 18.45
CA ALA A 66 12.83 23.65 18.61
C ALA A 66 12.53 24.71 17.54
N ASP A 67 11.88 24.34 16.43
CA ASP A 67 11.47 25.22 15.34
C ASP A 67 10.02 24.96 14.97
N LYS A 68 9.13 25.69 15.65
CA LYS A 68 7.69 25.53 15.46
C LYS A 68 7.25 25.82 14.01
N LYS A 69 7.88 26.81 13.36
CA LYS A 69 7.52 27.16 11.99
C LYS A 69 7.85 26.00 11.04
N LEU A 70 9.02 25.40 11.19
CA LEU A 70 9.42 24.26 10.37
C LEU A 70 8.52 23.05 10.61
N ALA A 71 8.13 22.79 11.88
CA ALA A 71 7.17 21.74 12.21
C ALA A 71 5.82 21.97 11.52
N ASP A 72 5.27 23.19 11.60
CA ASP A 72 3.98 23.54 10.98
C ASP A 72 4.03 23.43 9.46
N ASP A 73 5.11 23.89 8.82
CA ASP A 73 5.32 23.77 7.37
C ASP A 73 5.38 22.29 6.92
N TYR A 74 6.10 21.44 7.68
CA TYR A 74 6.17 20.00 7.41
C TYR A 74 4.80 19.32 7.57
N LEU A 75 4.08 19.61 8.65
CA LEU A 75 2.74 19.08 8.89
C LEU A 75 1.74 19.48 7.82
N SER A 76 1.80 20.73 7.35
CA SER A 76 0.99 21.23 6.23
C SER A 76 1.30 20.46 4.95
N THR A 77 2.58 20.25 4.65
CA THR A 77 3.03 19.49 3.48
C THR A 77 2.55 18.05 3.55
N LEU A 78 2.71 17.38 4.69
CA LEU A 78 2.22 16.02 4.91
C LEU A 78 0.69 15.92 4.71
N THR A 79 -0.06 16.88 5.27
CA THR A 79 -1.53 16.91 5.15
C THR A 79 -1.98 17.04 3.70
N ASN A 80 -1.37 17.95 2.93
CA ASN A 80 -1.69 18.16 1.52
C ASN A 80 -1.31 16.94 0.68
N THR A 81 -0.15 16.36 0.95
CA THR A 81 0.31 15.12 0.29
C THR A 81 -0.64 13.96 0.57
N GLN A 82 -1.09 13.79 1.81
CA GLN A 82 -2.03 12.72 2.17
C GLN A 82 -3.38 12.88 1.47
N ARG A 83 -3.90 14.10 1.35
CA ARG A 83 -5.13 14.37 0.60
C ARG A 83 -5.00 14.05 -0.89
N GLY A 84 -3.88 14.43 -1.50
CA GLY A 84 -3.58 14.10 -2.90
C GLY A 84 -3.44 12.59 -3.12
N TRP A 85 -2.76 11.93 -2.19
CA TRP A 85 -2.60 10.48 -2.23
C TRP A 85 -3.95 9.73 -2.11
N LEU A 86 -4.88 10.17 -1.25
CA LEU A 86 -6.22 9.58 -1.15
C LEU A 86 -6.97 9.66 -2.49
N LYS A 87 -6.88 10.79 -3.19
CA LYS A 87 -7.48 10.94 -4.52
C LYS A 87 -6.85 9.99 -5.54
N TYR A 88 -5.53 9.85 -5.49
CA TYR A 88 -4.80 8.89 -6.34
C TYR A 88 -5.26 7.46 -6.06
N ARG A 89 -5.29 7.03 -4.79
CA ARG A 89 -5.73 5.69 -4.38
C ARG A 89 -7.13 5.39 -4.91
N ASP A 90 -8.08 6.28 -4.65
CA ASP A 90 -9.47 6.07 -5.03
C ASP A 90 -9.64 6.03 -6.55
N GLY A 91 -8.91 6.86 -7.28
CA GLY A 91 -8.87 6.83 -8.75
C GLY A 91 -8.24 5.54 -9.30
N GLN A 92 -7.11 5.12 -8.74
CA GLN A 92 -6.43 3.89 -9.15
C GLN A 92 -7.31 2.66 -8.91
N CYS A 93 -8.00 2.59 -7.76
CA CYS A 93 -8.85 1.44 -7.47
C CYS A 93 -10.11 1.40 -8.33
N LYS A 94 -10.62 2.54 -8.80
CA LYS A 94 -11.66 2.57 -9.84
C LYS A 94 -11.17 2.02 -11.17
N LEU A 95 -9.92 2.31 -11.55
CA LEU A 95 -9.32 1.74 -12.77
C LEU A 95 -9.16 0.23 -12.67
N GLU A 96 -8.73 -0.29 -11.53
CA GLU A 96 -8.54 -1.74 -11.33
C GLU A 96 -9.87 -2.52 -11.26
N ALA A 97 -10.95 -1.88 -10.84
CA ALA A 97 -12.28 -2.47 -10.79
C ALA A 97 -13.13 -2.21 -12.06
N PHE A 98 -12.57 -1.54 -13.07
CA PHE A 98 -13.31 -0.96 -14.20
C PHE A 98 -14.11 -1.97 -15.03
N ASP A 99 -13.61 -3.20 -15.19
CA ASP A 99 -14.26 -4.24 -16.00
C ASP A 99 -15.45 -4.91 -15.30
N ALA A 100 -15.63 -4.67 -13.99
CA ALA A 100 -16.76 -5.19 -13.23
C ALA A 100 -17.87 -4.14 -13.15
N GLU A 101 -19.12 -4.58 -13.20
CA GLU A 101 -20.29 -3.71 -13.08
C GLU A 101 -20.29 -2.99 -11.71
N GLU A 102 -20.41 -1.66 -11.73
CA GLU A 102 -20.42 -0.84 -10.52
C GLU A 102 -21.53 -1.30 -9.54
N GLY A 103 -21.15 -1.49 -8.28
CA GLY A 103 -22.04 -2.01 -7.24
C GLY A 103 -22.21 -3.53 -7.22
N SER A 104 -21.60 -4.26 -8.16
CA SER A 104 -21.55 -5.74 -8.08
C SER A 104 -20.56 -6.21 -7.01
N ILE A 105 -20.75 -7.45 -6.52
CA ILE A 105 -19.79 -8.07 -5.59
C ILE A 105 -18.38 -8.10 -6.18
N ALA A 106 -18.25 -8.42 -7.46
CA ALA A 106 -16.95 -8.45 -8.14
C ALA A 106 -16.26 -7.07 -8.14
N HIS A 107 -17.00 -5.99 -8.41
CA HIS A 107 -16.49 -4.63 -8.36
C HIS A 107 -16.03 -4.23 -6.95
N GLU A 108 -16.85 -4.53 -5.93
CA GLU A 108 -16.52 -4.22 -4.53
C GLU A 108 -15.30 -5.01 -4.04
N VAL A 109 -15.20 -6.30 -4.38
CA VAL A 109 -14.05 -7.14 -4.05
C VAL A 109 -12.76 -6.59 -4.69
N ALA A 110 -12.79 -6.29 -5.99
CA ALA A 110 -11.64 -5.72 -6.69
C ALA A 110 -11.21 -4.38 -6.06
N THR A 111 -12.17 -3.50 -5.77
CA THR A 111 -11.92 -2.22 -5.10
C THR A 111 -11.30 -2.40 -3.72
N ASN A 112 -11.84 -3.30 -2.89
CA ASN A 112 -11.34 -3.56 -1.54
C ASN A 112 -9.91 -4.10 -1.56
N ILE A 113 -9.60 -5.07 -2.43
CA ILE A 113 -8.24 -5.64 -2.60
C ILE A 113 -7.24 -4.54 -2.99
N CYS A 114 -7.59 -3.69 -3.95
CA CYS A 114 -6.76 -2.57 -4.38
C CYS A 114 -6.49 -1.61 -3.21
N ILE A 115 -7.52 -1.20 -2.47
CA ILE A 115 -7.38 -0.29 -1.33
C ILE A 115 -6.46 -0.88 -0.25
N VAL A 116 -6.61 -2.17 0.08
CA VAL A 116 -5.73 -2.85 1.05
C VAL A 116 -4.27 -2.76 0.62
N ARG A 117 -3.98 -3.06 -0.64
CA ARG A 117 -2.61 -3.04 -1.18
C ARG A 117 -2.02 -1.64 -1.12
N ILE A 118 -2.72 -0.64 -1.67
CA ILE A 118 -2.23 0.74 -1.74
C ILE A 118 -2.10 1.36 -0.33
N ASN A 119 -3.01 1.03 0.60
CA ASN A 119 -2.90 1.46 1.99
C ASN A 119 -1.64 0.89 2.67
N LYS A 120 -1.32 -0.40 2.44
CA LYS A 120 -0.10 -1.03 2.99
C LYS A 120 1.17 -0.37 2.44
N GLU A 121 1.22 -0.07 1.15
CA GLU A 121 2.34 0.66 0.54
C GLU A 121 2.51 2.05 1.17
N ARG A 122 1.42 2.78 1.35
CA ARG A 122 1.46 4.12 1.98
C ARG A 122 1.88 4.07 3.44
N LEU A 123 1.42 3.07 4.18
CA LEU A 123 1.79 2.84 5.58
C LEU A 123 3.31 2.76 5.74
N GLU A 124 4.00 2.01 4.87
CA GLU A 124 5.46 1.87 4.93
C GLU A 124 6.17 3.21 4.66
N LEU A 125 5.65 4.03 3.76
CA LEU A 125 6.18 5.38 3.51
C LEU A 125 5.96 6.32 4.70
N LEU A 126 4.79 6.26 5.34
CA LEU A 126 4.49 7.08 6.53
C LEU A 126 5.40 6.75 7.71
N ARG A 127 5.80 5.48 7.87
CA ARG A 127 6.74 5.04 8.91
C ARG A 127 8.11 5.70 8.84
N GLN A 128 8.52 6.14 7.65
CA GLN A 128 9.80 6.77 7.40
C GLN A 128 9.81 8.28 7.72
N ILE A 129 8.65 8.89 7.90
CA ILE A 129 8.51 10.33 8.17
C ILE A 129 8.81 10.63 9.64
N PRO A 130 9.58 11.72 9.95
CA PRO A 130 10.28 12.61 9.01
C PRO A 130 11.54 11.98 8.41
N TYR A 131 11.85 12.39 7.17
CA TYR A 131 13.06 11.95 6.46
C TYR A 131 14.28 12.69 6.96
#